data_420c36dabe408864391fcd66a40bbcfd
#
_entry.id   420c36dabe408864391fcd66a40bbcfd
#
_cell.length_a   1.000
_cell.length_b   1.000
_cell.length_c   1.000
_cell.angle_alpha   90.00
_cell.angle_beta   90.00
_cell.angle_gamma   90.00
#
_symmetry.space_group_name_H-M   'P 1'
#
loop_
_entity.id
_entity.type
_entity.pdbx_description
1 polymer ?
#
loop_
_entity_poly.entity_id
_entity_poly.type
_entity_poly.pdbx_seq_one_letter_code
_entity_poly.pdbx_strand_id
1 'polypeptide(L)'
;MTTNSQITEDRILILDFGSQYSQLIARRVREAGVYSEMYAYDMSEEDIRAFNPNGIILSGGPESVHVEGSPRAPQVVFELGVPVLGICYGFQTMSEQLGGKVEAGTVHEFGYAEVDIQQRDHLIGQLQDRENQLHVWMSHGDKVSRLPEGFSTTASTPSCPFAAASDESRRFYGVQFHPEVTHTAKGAELLSNFVHKICGCGGLWTPEHIIDLRVEQLRAQIGDEKVLLGLSGGVDSSVVAALLHKAIGDQLTCVFVDNGLLRLNEGDQVMQMFADNMGIRVIRADAEERFLTALTGEVDPEKKRKIIGREFIEVFAEEARKLDGVKFLAQGTIYPDVIESAASKQGKAHVIKSHHNVGGLPEDLAFDLVEPLRDLFKDEVRKLGTTLGLPHSMIYRHPFPGPGLGVRILGEVKKEYADILRLADDIFMQELRASGWYDKTAQAFAVFQPVKSVGVVGDGRRYAWVVALRAVETVDFMTARFAHLPYELVDKISTRIMNEIKDVSRVVYDVSSKPPATIEWE
;
A
#
# COMPACT_ATOMS: atom_id res chain seq x y z
N MET A 1 22.99 21.34 -10.88
CA MET A 1 22.38 20.98 -9.60
C MET A 1 20.91 21.32 -9.72
N THR A 2 20.04 20.31 -9.86
CA THR A 2 18.59 20.48 -9.82
C THR A 2 18.22 20.95 -8.42
N THR A 3 17.55 22.09 -8.32
CA THR A 3 17.07 22.60 -7.03
C THR A 3 15.92 21.69 -6.57
N ASN A 4 15.85 21.37 -5.28
CA ASN A 4 14.86 20.47 -4.70
C ASN A 4 13.39 20.88 -4.97
N SER A 5 13.13 22.16 -5.29
CA SER A 5 11.81 22.64 -5.75
C SER A 5 11.38 22.05 -7.11
N GLN A 6 12.32 21.70 -7.99
CA GLN A 6 12.01 21.20 -9.35
C GLN A 6 11.42 19.78 -9.37
N ILE A 7 11.59 18.99 -8.31
CA ILE A 7 11.16 17.58 -8.26
C ILE A 7 9.63 17.45 -8.29
N THR A 8 8.93 18.42 -7.70
CA THR A 8 7.46 18.50 -7.67
C THR A 8 6.89 19.61 -8.56
N GLU A 9 7.73 20.29 -9.34
CA GLU A 9 7.26 21.26 -10.34
C GLU A 9 6.52 20.56 -11.47
N ASP A 10 7.07 19.43 -11.94
CA ASP A 10 6.37 18.54 -12.87
C ASP A 10 5.37 17.70 -12.07
N ARG A 11 4.08 18.02 -12.20
CA ARG A 11 3.02 17.37 -11.43
C ARG A 11 1.75 17.12 -12.23
N ILE A 12 1.15 15.98 -11.98
CA ILE A 12 -0.13 15.57 -12.56
C ILE A 12 -1.21 15.64 -11.50
N LEU A 13 -2.29 16.34 -11.81
CA LEU A 13 -3.50 16.35 -10.99
C LEU A 13 -4.42 15.21 -11.42
N ILE A 14 -4.89 14.42 -10.48
CA ILE A 14 -5.88 13.38 -10.71
C ILE A 14 -7.17 13.76 -10.00
N LEU A 15 -8.24 13.92 -10.76
CA LEU A 15 -9.59 14.13 -10.21
C LEU A 15 -10.30 12.80 -10.11
N ASP A 16 -10.66 12.43 -8.89
CA ASP A 16 -11.27 11.14 -8.55
C ASP A 16 -12.79 11.19 -8.58
N PHE A 17 -13.37 10.43 -9.50
CA PHE A 17 -14.82 10.26 -9.65
C PHE A 17 -15.36 9.05 -8.89
N GLY A 18 -14.58 8.49 -7.96
CA GLY A 18 -14.99 7.39 -7.09
C GLY A 18 -14.66 6.00 -7.63
N SER A 19 -13.72 5.88 -8.58
CA SER A 19 -13.25 4.58 -9.05
C SER A 19 -12.42 3.87 -7.99
N GLN A 20 -12.64 2.57 -7.85
CA GLN A 20 -11.76 1.70 -7.07
C GLN A 20 -10.31 1.65 -7.61
N TYR A 21 -10.06 2.11 -8.84
CA TYR A 21 -8.76 2.11 -9.50
C TYR A 21 -8.05 3.47 -9.48
N SER A 22 -8.64 4.53 -8.93
CA SER A 22 -8.07 5.88 -8.97
C SER A 22 -6.67 5.95 -8.35
N GLN A 23 -6.43 5.24 -7.25
CA GLN A 23 -5.10 5.16 -6.63
C GLN A 23 -4.06 4.50 -7.54
N LEU A 24 -4.48 3.55 -8.40
CA LEU A 24 -3.58 2.93 -9.37
C LEU A 24 -3.12 3.92 -10.42
N ILE A 25 -3.97 4.88 -10.83
CA ILE A 25 -3.59 5.95 -11.76
C ILE A 25 -2.44 6.77 -11.16
N ALA A 26 -2.61 7.25 -9.92
CA ALA A 26 -1.58 8.02 -9.23
C ALA A 26 -0.26 7.24 -9.11
N ARG A 27 -0.36 5.97 -8.74
CA ARG A 27 0.80 5.08 -8.62
C ARG A 27 1.50 4.89 -9.97
N ARG A 28 0.78 4.67 -11.08
CA ARG A 28 1.37 4.50 -12.41
C ARG A 28 2.08 5.76 -12.90
N VAL A 29 1.51 6.94 -12.64
CA VAL A 29 2.17 8.22 -12.94
C VAL A 29 3.49 8.34 -12.17
N ARG A 30 3.52 7.99 -10.88
CA ARG A 30 4.72 8.02 -10.06
C ARG A 30 5.73 6.93 -10.44
N GLU A 31 5.29 5.75 -10.86
CA GLU A 31 6.16 4.73 -11.44
C GLU A 31 6.85 5.21 -12.73
N ALA A 32 6.21 6.12 -13.48
CA ALA A 32 6.82 6.81 -14.61
C ALA A 32 7.78 7.95 -14.19
N GLY A 33 8.01 8.16 -12.89
CA GLY A 33 8.93 9.18 -12.38
C GLY A 33 8.36 10.59 -12.33
N VAL A 34 7.04 10.76 -12.31
CA VAL A 34 6.36 12.05 -12.24
C VAL A 34 5.51 12.15 -10.98
N TYR A 35 5.60 13.29 -10.27
CA TYR A 35 4.79 13.52 -9.09
C TYR A 35 3.30 13.63 -9.44
N SER A 36 2.42 13.09 -8.62
CA SER A 36 0.98 13.19 -8.80
C SER A 36 0.24 13.28 -7.47
N GLU A 37 -0.85 14.00 -7.45
CA GLU A 37 -1.80 14.04 -6.33
C GLU A 37 -3.22 13.76 -6.81
N MET A 38 -4.00 13.17 -5.91
CA MET A 38 -5.39 12.80 -6.17
C MET A 38 -6.31 13.61 -5.26
N TYR A 39 -7.29 14.27 -5.86
CA TYR A 39 -8.33 15.04 -5.20
C TYR A 39 -9.71 14.60 -5.68
N ALA A 40 -10.75 14.90 -4.89
CA ALA A 40 -12.11 14.65 -5.31
C ALA A 40 -12.46 15.46 -6.57
N TYR A 41 -13.37 14.94 -7.38
CA TYR A 41 -13.79 15.54 -8.66
C TYR A 41 -14.31 16.98 -8.54
N ASP A 42 -14.80 17.36 -7.35
CA ASP A 42 -15.37 18.68 -7.02
C ASP A 42 -14.36 19.65 -6.39
N MET A 43 -13.05 19.39 -6.58
CA MET A 43 -11.98 20.32 -6.19
C MET A 43 -12.27 21.72 -6.72
N SER A 44 -12.07 22.75 -5.87
CA SER A 44 -12.37 24.13 -6.27
C SER A 44 -11.49 24.61 -7.44
N GLU A 45 -12.02 25.50 -8.26
CA GLU A 45 -11.25 26.08 -9.36
C GLU A 45 -10.01 26.83 -8.89
N GLU A 46 -10.09 27.48 -7.74
CA GLU A 46 -8.99 28.20 -7.10
C GLU A 46 -7.86 27.22 -6.73
N ASP A 47 -8.21 26.10 -6.11
CA ASP A 47 -7.24 25.08 -5.73
C ASP A 47 -6.61 24.38 -6.93
N ILE A 48 -7.38 24.11 -8.00
CA ILE A 48 -6.85 23.55 -9.26
C ILE A 48 -5.83 24.50 -9.88
N ARG A 49 -6.12 25.82 -9.93
CA ARG A 49 -5.17 26.82 -10.43
C ARG A 49 -3.95 26.95 -9.54
N ALA A 50 -4.12 26.91 -8.22
CA ALA A 50 -3.02 26.96 -7.25
C ALA A 50 -2.13 25.72 -7.32
N PHE A 51 -2.72 24.55 -7.60
CA PHE A 51 -1.97 23.31 -7.83
C PHE A 51 -1.04 23.43 -9.04
N ASN A 52 -1.39 24.20 -10.05
CA ASN A 52 -0.60 24.45 -11.27
C ASN A 52 -0.12 23.15 -11.94
N PRO A 53 -1.01 22.26 -12.42
CA PRO A 53 -0.64 20.97 -13.00
C PRO A 53 -0.01 21.10 -14.39
N ASN A 54 0.91 20.19 -14.73
CA ASN A 54 1.39 20.03 -16.13
C ASN A 54 0.39 19.25 -16.99
N GLY A 55 -0.49 18.47 -16.34
CA GLY A 55 -1.58 17.74 -16.97
C GLY A 55 -2.59 17.27 -15.94
N ILE A 56 -3.79 16.96 -16.41
CA ILE A 56 -4.91 16.52 -15.56
C ILE A 56 -5.40 15.17 -16.06
N ILE A 57 -5.63 14.23 -15.12
CA ILE A 57 -6.27 12.94 -15.41
C ILE A 57 -7.63 12.89 -14.70
N LEU A 58 -8.68 12.63 -15.46
CA LEU A 58 -10.03 12.38 -14.97
C LEU A 58 -10.19 10.86 -14.82
N SER A 59 -10.38 10.39 -13.59
CA SER A 59 -10.44 8.94 -13.31
C SER A 59 -11.74 8.30 -13.83
N GLY A 60 -11.82 6.99 -13.72
CA GLY A 60 -13.09 6.27 -13.83
C GLY A 60 -14.04 6.59 -12.66
N GLY A 61 -15.25 6.09 -12.73
CA GLY A 61 -16.26 6.26 -11.69
C GLY A 61 -17.38 5.23 -11.82
N PRO A 62 -18.14 4.94 -10.74
CA PRO A 62 -19.22 3.98 -10.74
C PRO A 62 -20.54 4.55 -11.30
N GLU A 63 -20.64 5.86 -11.43
CA GLU A 63 -21.85 6.54 -11.80
C GLU A 63 -22.07 6.55 -13.33
N SER A 64 -23.32 6.84 -13.75
CA SER A 64 -23.65 7.12 -15.15
C SER A 64 -23.77 8.65 -15.34
N VAL A 65 -23.23 9.16 -16.43
CA VAL A 65 -23.32 10.60 -16.76
C VAL A 65 -24.77 11.07 -17.04
N HIS A 66 -25.72 10.12 -17.23
CA HIS A 66 -27.14 10.41 -17.44
C HIS A 66 -27.91 10.67 -16.15
N VAL A 67 -27.37 10.30 -15.00
CA VAL A 67 -28.04 10.52 -13.70
C VAL A 67 -27.96 12.01 -13.36
N GLU A 68 -29.09 12.59 -12.99
CA GLU A 68 -29.13 13.99 -12.53
C GLU A 68 -28.26 14.15 -11.27
N GLY A 69 -27.37 15.14 -11.27
CA GLY A 69 -26.40 15.35 -10.20
C GLY A 69 -25.17 14.45 -10.27
N SER A 70 -24.97 13.70 -11.37
CA SER A 70 -23.76 12.91 -11.56
C SER A 70 -22.49 13.77 -11.51
N PRO A 71 -21.37 13.23 -11.00
CA PRO A 71 -20.10 13.95 -10.88
C PRO A 71 -19.63 14.56 -12.20
N ARG A 72 -19.22 15.83 -12.17
CA ARG A 72 -18.69 16.56 -13.33
C ARG A 72 -17.35 17.19 -12.99
N ALA A 73 -16.46 17.26 -13.97
CA ALA A 73 -15.22 17.99 -13.80
C ALA A 73 -15.50 19.51 -13.71
N PRO A 74 -14.78 20.25 -12.84
CA PRO A 74 -14.84 21.71 -12.86
C PRO A 74 -14.49 22.25 -14.24
N GLN A 75 -15.21 23.27 -14.69
CA GLN A 75 -15.05 23.83 -16.05
C GLN A 75 -13.63 24.31 -16.33
N VAL A 76 -12.94 24.80 -15.30
CA VAL A 76 -11.54 25.25 -15.36
C VAL A 76 -10.58 24.18 -15.91
N VAL A 77 -10.87 22.90 -15.73
CA VAL A 77 -10.07 21.78 -16.24
C VAL A 77 -9.87 21.89 -17.76
N PHE A 78 -10.91 22.30 -18.48
CA PHE A 78 -10.88 22.43 -19.94
C PHE A 78 -10.42 23.82 -20.43
N GLU A 79 -10.21 24.77 -19.51
CA GLU A 79 -9.82 26.16 -19.81
C GLU A 79 -8.36 26.48 -19.47
N LEU A 80 -7.70 25.65 -18.62
CA LEU A 80 -6.32 25.88 -18.20
C LEU A 80 -5.29 25.79 -19.32
N GLY A 81 -5.64 25.18 -20.46
CA GLY A 81 -4.70 24.98 -21.57
C GLY A 81 -3.63 23.91 -21.31
N VAL A 82 -3.82 23.08 -20.28
CA VAL A 82 -2.96 21.90 -20.00
C VAL A 82 -3.56 20.64 -20.63
N PRO A 83 -2.76 19.60 -20.90
CA PRO A 83 -3.28 18.32 -21.39
C PRO A 83 -4.28 17.69 -20.42
N VAL A 84 -5.32 17.04 -20.94
CA VAL A 84 -6.31 16.31 -20.17
C VAL A 84 -6.46 14.89 -20.70
N LEU A 85 -6.43 13.90 -19.81
CA LEU A 85 -6.72 12.50 -20.13
C LEU A 85 -7.96 12.05 -19.35
N GLY A 86 -9.03 11.68 -20.03
CA GLY A 86 -10.21 11.04 -19.46
C GLY A 86 -10.11 9.51 -19.53
N ILE A 87 -10.32 8.82 -18.41
CA ILE A 87 -10.31 7.35 -18.33
C ILE A 87 -11.73 6.88 -17.98
N CYS A 88 -12.33 6.03 -18.80
CA CYS A 88 -13.65 5.44 -18.61
C CYS A 88 -14.72 6.52 -18.33
N TYR A 89 -15.23 6.65 -17.11
CA TYR A 89 -16.16 7.73 -16.73
C TYR A 89 -15.58 9.12 -17.01
N GLY A 90 -14.29 9.33 -16.74
CA GLY A 90 -13.60 10.60 -17.04
C GLY A 90 -13.66 10.98 -18.52
N PHE A 91 -13.54 10.00 -19.44
CA PHE A 91 -13.72 10.23 -20.85
C PHE A 91 -15.19 10.54 -21.20
N GLN A 92 -16.14 9.85 -20.58
CA GLN A 92 -17.57 10.08 -20.79
C GLN A 92 -18.00 11.48 -20.31
N THR A 93 -17.61 11.88 -19.08
CA THR A 93 -17.95 13.21 -18.57
C THR A 93 -17.29 14.33 -19.35
N MET A 94 -16.01 14.16 -19.77
CA MET A 94 -15.32 15.09 -20.65
C MET A 94 -16.06 15.23 -21.99
N SER A 95 -16.46 14.11 -22.60
CA SER A 95 -17.17 14.11 -23.87
C SER A 95 -18.50 14.86 -23.77
N GLU A 96 -19.28 14.58 -22.74
CA GLU A 96 -20.58 15.23 -22.52
C GLU A 96 -20.42 16.74 -22.27
N GLN A 97 -19.48 17.16 -21.42
CA GLN A 97 -19.21 18.56 -21.10
C GLN A 97 -18.69 19.39 -22.30
N LEU A 98 -18.01 18.73 -23.26
CA LEU A 98 -17.51 19.38 -24.47
C LEU A 98 -18.47 19.31 -25.65
N GLY A 99 -19.73 18.85 -25.45
CA GLY A 99 -20.79 18.87 -26.46
C GLY A 99 -20.87 17.60 -27.31
N GLY A 100 -20.20 16.52 -26.88
CA GLY A 100 -20.41 15.17 -27.41
C GLY A 100 -21.72 14.56 -26.92
N LYS A 101 -21.81 13.23 -26.94
CA LYS A 101 -22.96 12.48 -26.41
C LYS A 101 -22.51 11.14 -25.85
N VAL A 102 -23.04 10.79 -24.70
CA VAL A 102 -22.90 9.46 -24.09
C VAL A 102 -24.25 8.76 -24.16
N GLU A 103 -24.27 7.46 -24.30
CA GLU A 103 -25.50 6.65 -24.30
C GLU A 103 -25.29 5.39 -23.44
N ALA A 104 -26.37 4.96 -22.80
CA ALA A 104 -26.37 3.67 -22.12
C ALA A 104 -26.09 2.54 -23.13
N GLY A 105 -25.08 1.74 -22.83
CA GLY A 105 -24.75 0.61 -23.69
C GLY A 105 -25.81 -0.48 -23.65
N THR A 106 -26.18 -1.01 -24.81
CA THR A 106 -27.01 -2.22 -24.90
C THR A 106 -26.24 -3.49 -24.58
N VAL A 107 -24.91 -3.41 -24.65
CA VAL A 107 -23.95 -4.46 -24.30
C VAL A 107 -22.95 -3.85 -23.32
N HIS A 108 -22.80 -4.48 -22.18
CA HIS A 108 -21.77 -4.13 -21.21
C HIS A 108 -20.46 -4.80 -21.59
N GLU A 109 -19.35 -4.07 -21.47
CA GLU A 109 -18.01 -4.60 -21.70
C GLU A 109 -17.26 -4.67 -20.36
N PHE A 110 -17.05 -5.89 -19.86
CA PHE A 110 -16.28 -6.16 -18.65
C PHE A 110 -15.19 -7.19 -18.92
N GLY A 111 -13.97 -6.88 -18.53
CA GLY A 111 -12.85 -7.79 -18.65
C GLY A 111 -11.96 -7.50 -19.86
N TYR A 112 -11.29 -8.54 -20.32
CA TYR A 112 -10.35 -8.47 -21.44
C TYR A 112 -11.05 -8.11 -22.76
N ALA A 113 -10.46 -7.17 -23.50
CA ALA A 113 -10.89 -6.80 -24.84
C ALA A 113 -9.67 -6.47 -25.73
N GLU A 114 -9.86 -6.67 -27.03
CA GLU A 114 -8.93 -6.23 -28.07
C GLU A 114 -9.50 -4.99 -28.74
N VAL A 115 -8.74 -3.88 -28.72
CA VAL A 115 -9.13 -2.65 -29.44
C VAL A 115 -8.29 -2.49 -30.68
N ASP A 116 -8.97 -2.20 -31.80
CA ASP A 116 -8.34 -1.94 -33.08
C ASP A 116 -7.91 -0.48 -33.18
N ILE A 117 -6.61 -0.24 -33.42
CA ILE A 117 -6.06 1.09 -33.61
C ILE A 117 -6.46 1.61 -35.00
N GLN A 118 -7.26 2.67 -35.02
CA GLN A 118 -7.76 3.31 -36.25
C GLN A 118 -6.80 4.42 -36.73
N GLN A 119 -6.34 5.22 -35.79
CA GLN A 119 -5.41 6.30 -36.03
C GLN A 119 -4.43 6.42 -34.86
N ARG A 120 -3.18 6.72 -35.17
CA ARG A 120 -2.17 6.94 -34.13
C ARG A 120 -2.10 8.42 -33.77
N ASP A 121 -2.14 8.68 -32.47
CA ASP A 121 -1.97 9.98 -31.85
C ASP A 121 -0.72 9.98 -30.95
N HIS A 122 -0.48 11.05 -30.19
CA HIS A 122 0.65 11.11 -29.25
C HIS A 122 0.47 10.18 -28.05
N LEU A 123 -0.78 9.85 -27.65
CA LEU A 123 -1.07 8.96 -26.54
C LEU A 123 -0.77 7.50 -26.90
N ILE A 124 -1.34 6.99 -27.98
CA ILE A 124 -1.10 5.62 -28.45
C ILE A 124 0.31 5.48 -29.03
N GLY A 125 0.78 6.46 -29.79
CA GLY A 125 2.12 6.47 -30.39
C GLY A 125 2.38 5.23 -31.22
N GLN A 126 3.41 4.45 -30.84
CA GLN A 126 3.77 3.19 -31.49
C GLN A 126 3.34 1.94 -30.70
N LEU A 127 2.51 2.13 -29.65
CA LEU A 127 2.06 1.01 -28.82
C LEU A 127 1.18 0.04 -29.61
N GLN A 128 1.45 -1.24 -29.46
CA GLN A 128 0.62 -2.33 -29.94
C GLN A 128 1.04 -3.64 -29.26
N ASP A 129 0.08 -4.53 -29.05
CA ASP A 129 0.33 -5.90 -28.56
C ASP A 129 0.38 -6.89 -29.73
N ARG A 130 -0.46 -6.63 -30.74
CA ARG A 130 -0.45 -7.27 -32.06
C ARG A 130 -0.53 -6.18 -33.12
N GLU A 131 -0.42 -6.56 -34.37
CA GLU A 131 -0.49 -5.60 -35.48
C GLU A 131 -1.78 -4.77 -35.40
N ASN A 132 -1.62 -3.45 -35.16
CA ASN A 132 -2.68 -2.46 -34.98
C ASN A 132 -3.71 -2.79 -33.89
N GLN A 133 -3.35 -3.57 -32.86
CA GLN A 133 -4.25 -3.91 -31.73
C GLN A 133 -3.57 -3.66 -30.39
N LEU A 134 -4.39 -3.29 -29.39
CA LEU A 134 -4.04 -3.25 -27.98
C LEU A 134 -4.92 -4.19 -27.18
N HIS A 135 -4.32 -4.90 -26.23
CA HIS A 135 -5.01 -5.73 -25.26
C HIS A 135 -5.30 -4.89 -24.02
N VAL A 136 -6.58 -4.69 -23.73
CA VAL A 136 -7.03 -3.76 -22.71
C VAL A 136 -8.03 -4.40 -21.76
N TRP A 137 -8.26 -3.74 -20.63
CA TRP A 137 -9.28 -4.09 -19.66
C TRP A 137 -10.43 -3.09 -19.73
N MET A 138 -11.61 -3.56 -20.09
CA MET A 138 -12.85 -2.80 -20.13
C MET A 138 -13.63 -2.98 -18.82
N SER A 139 -14.35 -1.94 -18.41
CA SER A 139 -15.26 -1.99 -17.24
C SER A 139 -16.30 -0.88 -17.37
N HIS A 140 -17.22 -1.00 -18.35
CA HIS A 140 -18.22 0.03 -18.57
C HIS A 140 -19.56 -0.50 -19.07
N GLY A 141 -20.66 0.20 -18.70
CA GLY A 141 -21.99 0.03 -19.25
C GLY A 141 -22.37 1.11 -20.25
N ASP A 142 -21.97 2.37 -19.96
CA ASP A 142 -22.19 3.51 -20.85
C ASP A 142 -21.02 3.70 -21.79
N LYS A 143 -21.28 4.33 -22.96
CA LYS A 143 -20.26 4.62 -23.96
C LYS A 143 -20.50 5.95 -24.66
N VAL A 144 -19.42 6.59 -25.09
CA VAL A 144 -19.51 7.75 -25.98
C VAL A 144 -20.14 7.29 -27.30
N SER A 145 -21.21 7.96 -27.73
CA SER A 145 -21.93 7.68 -28.98
C SER A 145 -21.71 8.76 -30.05
N ARG A 146 -21.27 9.95 -29.62
CA ARG A 146 -20.85 11.04 -30.51
C ARG A 146 -19.70 11.81 -29.85
N LEU A 147 -18.60 11.91 -30.57
CA LEU A 147 -17.45 12.71 -30.12
C LEU A 147 -17.76 14.21 -30.10
N PRO A 148 -17.12 14.98 -29.19
CA PRO A 148 -17.12 16.44 -29.27
C PRO A 148 -16.45 16.94 -30.57
N GLU A 149 -16.73 18.18 -30.94
CA GLU A 149 -16.05 18.85 -32.06
C GLU A 149 -14.53 18.90 -31.81
N GLY A 150 -13.75 18.59 -32.86
CA GLY A 150 -12.29 18.55 -32.82
C GLY A 150 -11.70 17.17 -32.44
N PHE A 151 -12.48 16.26 -31.87
CA PHE A 151 -12.00 14.91 -31.59
C PHE A 151 -12.01 14.00 -32.80
N SER A 152 -10.99 13.13 -32.88
CA SER A 152 -10.88 12.04 -33.84
C SER A 152 -10.78 10.70 -33.14
N THR A 153 -11.38 9.65 -33.74
CA THR A 153 -11.29 8.28 -33.21
C THR A 153 -9.89 7.73 -33.39
N THR A 154 -9.29 7.22 -32.31
CA THR A 154 -7.94 6.62 -32.34
C THR A 154 -7.96 5.12 -32.17
N ALA A 155 -8.95 4.57 -31.44
CA ALA A 155 -9.18 3.13 -31.37
C ALA A 155 -10.66 2.77 -31.18
N SER A 156 -11.06 1.57 -31.59
CA SER A 156 -12.43 1.08 -31.51
C SER A 156 -12.52 -0.41 -31.23
N THR A 157 -13.70 -0.85 -30.74
CA THR A 157 -14.14 -2.26 -30.77
C THR A 157 -15.45 -2.36 -31.55
N PRO A 158 -15.93 -3.55 -31.90
CA PRO A 158 -17.24 -3.69 -32.56
C PRO A 158 -18.41 -3.13 -31.72
N SER A 159 -18.32 -3.13 -30.40
CA SER A 159 -19.35 -2.65 -29.47
C SER A 159 -19.07 -1.24 -28.93
N CYS A 160 -17.83 -0.76 -28.99
CA CYS A 160 -17.42 0.57 -28.56
C CYS A 160 -16.69 1.31 -29.70
N PRO A 161 -17.41 2.09 -30.52
CA PRO A 161 -16.82 2.75 -31.69
C PRO A 161 -15.78 3.84 -31.32
N PHE A 162 -15.81 4.33 -30.10
CA PHE A 162 -14.88 5.31 -29.55
C PHE A 162 -14.18 4.76 -28.30
N ALA A 163 -13.48 3.62 -28.47
CA ALA A 163 -12.70 3.03 -27.37
C ALA A 163 -11.52 3.93 -26.95
N ALA A 164 -11.00 4.73 -27.90
CA ALA A 164 -10.12 5.85 -27.63
C ALA A 164 -10.34 6.95 -28.67
N ALA A 165 -10.16 8.21 -28.24
CA ALA A 165 -10.28 9.38 -29.10
C ALA A 165 -9.40 10.52 -28.58
N SER A 166 -8.98 11.43 -29.46
CA SER A 166 -8.16 12.58 -29.09
C SER A 166 -8.50 13.84 -29.88
N ASP A 167 -8.29 14.99 -29.24
CA ASP A 167 -8.14 16.29 -29.88
C ASP A 167 -6.71 16.78 -29.64
N GLU A 168 -5.88 16.56 -30.62
CA GLU A 168 -4.46 16.94 -30.58
C GLU A 168 -4.23 18.45 -30.47
N SER A 169 -5.18 19.25 -30.96
CA SER A 169 -5.06 20.72 -30.95
C SER A 169 -5.20 21.29 -29.53
N ARG A 170 -6.11 20.72 -28.73
CA ARG A 170 -6.33 21.06 -27.32
C ARG A 170 -5.53 20.17 -26.36
N ARG A 171 -4.91 19.11 -26.90
CA ARG A 171 -4.23 18.04 -26.12
C ARG A 171 -5.18 17.33 -25.15
N PHE A 172 -6.39 17.02 -25.62
CA PHE A 172 -7.38 16.25 -24.88
C PHE A 172 -7.46 14.84 -25.42
N TYR A 173 -7.39 13.88 -24.50
CA TYR A 173 -7.36 12.44 -24.79
C TYR A 173 -8.39 11.71 -23.97
N GLY A 174 -9.02 10.71 -24.54
CA GLY A 174 -9.98 9.86 -23.84
C GLY A 174 -9.80 8.40 -24.19
N VAL A 175 -9.87 7.55 -23.16
CA VAL A 175 -9.87 6.09 -23.31
C VAL A 175 -11.04 5.50 -22.52
N GLN A 176 -11.78 4.56 -23.11
CA GLN A 176 -12.89 3.88 -22.44
C GLN A 176 -12.40 2.74 -21.55
N PHE A 177 -11.24 2.19 -21.82
CA PHE A 177 -10.57 1.15 -21.04
C PHE A 177 -9.72 1.73 -19.89
N HIS A 178 -9.25 0.84 -19.03
CA HIS A 178 -8.44 1.19 -17.87
C HIS A 178 -6.94 0.93 -18.12
N PRO A 179 -6.13 1.95 -18.46
CA PRO A 179 -4.68 1.79 -18.67
C PRO A 179 -3.92 1.56 -17.36
N GLU A 180 -4.48 1.91 -16.21
CA GLU A 180 -3.85 1.82 -14.90
C GLU A 180 -3.76 0.40 -14.36
N VAL A 181 -4.65 -0.51 -14.82
CA VAL A 181 -4.68 -1.89 -14.32
C VAL A 181 -3.65 -2.78 -15.02
N THR A 182 -3.19 -3.82 -14.32
CA THR A 182 -2.17 -4.76 -14.84
C THR A 182 -2.62 -5.56 -16.06
N HIS A 183 -3.92 -5.69 -16.26
CA HIS A 183 -4.53 -6.44 -17.38
C HIS A 183 -4.50 -5.67 -18.71
N THR A 184 -4.27 -4.36 -18.69
CA THR A 184 -3.99 -3.58 -19.90
C THR A 184 -2.48 -3.64 -20.17
N ALA A 185 -2.09 -4.49 -21.12
CA ALA A 185 -0.69 -4.88 -21.32
C ALA A 185 0.24 -3.68 -21.56
N LYS A 186 -0.19 -2.69 -22.37
CA LYS A 186 0.55 -1.47 -22.69
C LYS A 186 0.10 -0.24 -21.89
N GLY A 187 -0.65 -0.44 -20.81
CA GLY A 187 -1.23 0.66 -20.03
C GLY A 187 -0.20 1.56 -19.36
N ALA A 188 0.86 0.99 -18.78
CA ALA A 188 1.95 1.77 -18.19
C ALA A 188 2.69 2.63 -19.23
N GLU A 189 2.93 2.08 -20.43
CA GLU A 189 3.57 2.80 -21.52
C GLU A 189 2.67 3.93 -22.05
N LEU A 190 1.34 3.71 -22.11
CA LEU A 190 0.35 4.73 -22.50
C LEU A 190 0.34 5.89 -21.51
N LEU A 191 0.30 5.63 -20.23
CA LEU A 191 0.40 6.67 -19.18
C LEU A 191 1.76 7.37 -19.22
N SER A 192 2.85 6.67 -19.49
CA SER A 192 4.17 7.26 -19.71
C SER A 192 4.19 8.21 -20.91
N ASN A 193 3.53 7.86 -22.02
CA ASN A 193 3.38 8.77 -23.16
C ASN A 193 2.62 10.05 -22.75
N PHE A 194 1.54 9.92 -21.97
CA PHE A 194 0.79 11.07 -21.49
C PHE A 194 1.68 12.01 -20.66
N VAL A 195 2.34 11.49 -19.62
CA VAL A 195 3.09 12.35 -18.69
C VAL A 195 4.37 12.93 -19.31
N HIS A 196 5.09 12.17 -20.14
CA HIS A 196 6.37 12.64 -20.70
C HIS A 196 6.22 13.34 -22.05
N LYS A 197 5.52 12.72 -23.02
CA LYS A 197 5.46 13.23 -24.37
C LYS A 197 4.42 14.34 -24.54
N ILE A 198 3.27 14.20 -23.84
CA ILE A 198 2.15 15.13 -23.98
C ILE A 198 2.24 16.25 -22.94
N CYS A 199 2.47 15.91 -21.67
CA CYS A 199 2.60 16.89 -20.57
C CYS A 199 4.00 17.49 -20.47
N GLY A 200 5.02 16.86 -21.06
CA GLY A 200 6.40 17.35 -21.06
C GLY A 200 7.15 17.20 -19.73
N CYS A 201 6.68 16.32 -18.84
CA CYS A 201 7.30 16.10 -17.53
C CYS A 201 8.66 15.39 -17.66
N GLY A 202 9.66 15.82 -16.85
CA GLY A 202 11.05 15.37 -16.95
C GLY A 202 11.39 14.06 -16.21
N GLY A 203 10.52 13.52 -15.38
CA GLY A 203 10.77 12.26 -14.68
C GLY A 203 11.72 12.37 -13.48
N LEU A 204 11.65 13.46 -12.73
CA LEU A 204 12.52 13.73 -11.56
C LEU A 204 12.05 13.07 -10.27
N TRP A 205 10.87 12.44 -10.24
CA TRP A 205 10.35 11.74 -9.07
C TRP A 205 11.03 10.38 -8.91
N THR A 206 12.28 10.39 -8.42
CA THR A 206 13.11 9.20 -8.18
C THR A 206 13.43 9.05 -6.69
N PRO A 207 13.76 7.84 -6.21
CA PRO A 207 14.09 7.63 -4.79
C PRO A 207 15.18 8.57 -4.27
N GLU A 208 16.24 8.80 -5.03
CA GLU A 208 17.36 9.66 -4.66
C GLU A 208 16.89 11.12 -4.47
N HIS A 209 16.16 11.65 -5.43
CA HIS A 209 15.65 13.01 -5.37
C HIS A 209 14.60 13.17 -4.26
N ILE A 210 13.74 12.17 -4.05
CA ILE A 210 12.76 12.18 -2.96
C ILE A 210 13.47 12.22 -1.61
N ILE A 211 14.53 11.43 -1.41
CA ILE A 211 15.33 11.44 -0.19
C ILE A 211 15.92 12.82 0.05
N ASP A 212 16.56 13.43 -0.95
CA ASP A 212 17.18 14.73 -0.81
C ASP A 212 16.14 15.83 -0.49
N LEU A 213 14.99 15.81 -1.17
CA LEU A 213 13.87 16.71 -0.87
C LEU A 213 13.38 16.54 0.58
N ARG A 214 13.17 15.30 1.03
CA ARG A 214 12.70 15.03 2.39
C ARG A 214 13.71 15.43 3.46
N VAL A 215 14.97 15.16 3.23
CA VAL A 215 16.04 15.56 4.15
C VAL A 215 16.05 17.09 4.33
N GLU A 216 15.89 17.86 3.26
CA GLU A 216 15.82 19.32 3.33
C GLU A 216 14.57 19.79 4.10
N GLN A 217 13.40 19.25 3.76
CA GLN A 217 12.14 19.57 4.42
C GLN A 217 12.16 19.24 5.92
N LEU A 218 12.69 18.07 6.28
CA LEU A 218 12.80 17.63 7.67
C LEU A 218 13.74 18.54 8.47
N ARG A 219 14.89 18.93 7.89
CA ARG A 219 15.80 19.89 8.53
C ARG A 219 15.15 21.25 8.75
N ALA A 220 14.41 21.73 7.78
CA ALA A 220 13.70 23.00 7.89
C ALA A 220 12.57 22.96 8.94
N GLN A 221 11.82 21.83 9.01
CA GLN A 221 10.71 21.66 9.95
C GLN A 221 11.21 21.47 11.39
N ILE A 222 12.24 20.67 11.59
CA ILE A 222 12.70 20.23 12.91
C ILE A 222 13.68 21.23 13.54
N GLY A 223 14.55 21.83 12.73
CA GLY A 223 15.61 22.71 13.24
C GLY A 223 16.53 21.96 14.21
N ASP A 224 16.77 22.56 15.38
CA ASP A 224 17.63 21.99 16.44
C ASP A 224 16.86 21.15 17.48
N GLU A 225 15.57 20.89 17.25
CA GLU A 225 14.70 20.19 18.19
C GLU A 225 14.88 18.67 18.13
N LYS A 226 14.48 17.98 19.20
CA LYS A 226 14.56 16.51 19.29
C LYS A 226 13.30 15.84 18.77
N VAL A 227 13.49 14.69 18.13
CA VAL A 227 12.43 13.86 17.54
C VAL A 227 12.40 12.49 18.21
N LEU A 228 11.21 12.03 18.56
CA LEU A 228 10.93 10.69 19.04
C LEU A 228 10.23 9.88 17.93
N LEU A 229 10.64 8.64 17.74
CA LEU A 229 10.03 7.71 16.80
C LEU A 229 9.69 6.38 17.49
N GLY A 230 8.45 5.92 17.35
CA GLY A 230 8.08 4.54 17.65
C GLY A 230 8.58 3.60 16.57
N LEU A 231 9.59 2.79 16.88
CA LEU A 231 10.18 1.83 15.94
C LEU A 231 9.49 0.48 16.10
N SER A 232 8.63 0.12 15.16
CA SER A 232 7.87 -1.15 15.22
C SER A 232 8.60 -2.34 14.59
N GLY A 233 9.77 -2.12 13.98
CA GLY A 233 10.43 -3.12 13.13
C GLY A 233 9.74 -3.34 11.77
N GLY A 234 8.63 -2.67 11.49
CA GLY A 234 7.96 -2.64 10.20
C GLY A 234 8.71 -1.80 9.17
N VAL A 235 8.39 -1.99 7.89
CA VAL A 235 9.08 -1.29 6.77
C VAL A 235 9.00 0.22 6.92
N ASP A 236 7.81 0.77 7.21
CA ASP A 236 7.58 2.21 7.23
C ASP A 236 8.36 2.89 8.35
N SER A 237 8.24 2.40 9.59
CA SER A 237 9.00 2.93 10.72
C SER A 237 10.51 2.79 10.52
N SER A 238 10.96 1.74 9.84
CA SER A 238 12.37 1.53 9.51
C SER A 238 12.90 2.56 8.50
N VAL A 239 12.10 2.87 7.46
CA VAL A 239 12.46 3.89 6.47
C VAL A 239 12.41 5.28 7.09
N VAL A 240 11.43 5.57 7.96
CA VAL A 240 11.38 6.84 8.72
C VAL A 240 12.62 7.00 9.59
N ALA A 241 13.03 5.94 10.32
CA ALA A 241 14.23 5.98 11.15
C ALA A 241 15.49 6.30 10.34
N ALA A 242 15.69 5.61 9.22
CA ALA A 242 16.85 5.84 8.34
C ALA A 242 16.84 7.24 7.71
N LEU A 243 15.68 7.71 7.28
CA LEU A 243 15.52 9.03 6.66
C LEU A 243 15.74 10.17 7.66
N LEU A 244 15.15 10.07 8.86
CA LEU A 244 15.36 11.03 9.94
C LEU A 244 16.82 11.04 10.42
N HIS A 245 17.43 9.87 10.59
CA HIS A 245 18.85 9.81 10.97
C HIS A 245 19.74 10.50 9.93
N LYS A 246 19.48 10.31 8.64
CA LYS A 246 20.16 11.03 7.55
C LYS A 246 19.94 12.54 7.61
N ALA A 247 18.75 12.98 8.03
CA ALA A 247 18.38 14.39 8.08
C ALA A 247 18.96 15.11 9.32
N ILE A 248 18.78 14.53 10.50
CA ILE A 248 18.98 15.21 11.80
C ILE A 248 19.93 14.47 12.76
N GLY A 249 20.46 13.29 12.38
CA GLY A 249 21.46 12.56 13.19
C GLY A 249 21.03 12.29 14.63
N ASP A 250 21.81 12.74 15.59
CA ASP A 250 21.64 12.47 17.03
C ASP A 250 20.41 13.13 17.68
N GLN A 251 19.69 14.01 16.97
CA GLN A 251 18.42 14.57 17.45
C GLN A 251 17.31 13.52 17.47
N LEU A 252 17.48 12.40 16.73
CA LEU A 252 16.55 11.29 16.69
C LEU A 252 16.77 10.33 17.86
N THR A 253 15.70 10.00 18.58
CA THR A 253 15.63 8.87 19.51
C THR A 253 14.49 7.96 19.09
N CYS A 254 14.77 6.66 18.95
CA CYS A 254 13.76 5.65 18.67
C CYS A 254 13.41 4.89 19.96
N VAL A 255 12.13 4.54 20.12
CA VAL A 255 11.66 3.59 21.16
C VAL A 255 11.13 2.37 20.45
N PHE A 256 11.70 1.23 20.78
CA PHE A 256 11.27 -0.09 20.32
C PHE A 256 10.63 -0.83 21.49
N VAL A 257 9.35 -1.14 21.40
CA VAL A 257 8.62 -1.89 22.44
C VAL A 257 8.65 -3.37 22.11
N ASP A 258 9.36 -4.15 22.92
CA ASP A 258 9.35 -5.60 22.86
C ASP A 258 8.20 -6.13 23.72
N ASN A 259 7.10 -6.44 23.06
CA ASN A 259 5.85 -6.87 23.70
C ASN A 259 5.78 -8.38 23.95
N GLY A 260 6.86 -9.13 23.67
CA GLY A 260 6.86 -10.58 23.78
C GLY A 260 6.01 -11.33 22.74
N LEU A 261 5.45 -10.63 21.76
CA LEU A 261 4.64 -11.21 20.66
C LEU A 261 5.29 -11.02 19.30
N LEU A 262 6.58 -10.75 19.28
CA LEU A 262 7.40 -10.61 18.08
C LEU A 262 7.83 -11.97 17.52
N ARG A 263 8.32 -11.98 16.29
CA ARG A 263 9.00 -13.14 15.69
C ARG A 263 10.28 -13.49 16.45
N LEU A 264 10.79 -14.69 16.19
CA LEU A 264 12.04 -15.16 16.79
C LEU A 264 13.19 -14.19 16.50
N ASN A 265 13.88 -13.76 17.57
CA ASN A 265 15.02 -12.83 17.52
C ASN A 265 14.76 -11.47 16.85
N GLU A 266 13.49 -11.10 16.62
CA GLU A 266 13.16 -9.84 15.92
C GLU A 266 13.66 -8.61 16.70
N GLY A 267 13.50 -8.59 18.04
CA GLY A 267 14.00 -7.50 18.88
C GLY A 267 15.52 -7.33 18.76
N ASP A 268 16.27 -8.42 18.79
CA ASP A 268 17.73 -8.38 18.67
C ASP A 268 18.16 -7.94 17.27
N GLN A 269 17.46 -8.38 16.22
CA GLN A 269 17.70 -7.95 14.84
C GLN A 269 17.46 -6.44 14.66
N VAL A 270 16.41 -5.89 15.28
CA VAL A 270 16.13 -4.45 15.25
C VAL A 270 17.24 -3.68 15.96
N MET A 271 17.66 -4.09 17.15
CA MET A 271 18.76 -3.44 17.87
C MET A 271 20.07 -3.48 17.09
N GLN A 272 20.43 -4.66 16.55
CA GLN A 272 21.63 -4.82 15.74
C GLN A 272 21.61 -3.92 14.51
N MET A 273 20.48 -3.82 13.82
CA MET A 273 20.39 -3.01 12.61
C MET A 273 20.47 -1.51 12.90
N PHE A 274 19.64 -1.02 13.81
CA PHE A 274 19.50 0.42 14.01
C PHE A 274 20.53 0.99 15.00
N ALA A 275 20.75 0.33 16.14
CA ALA A 275 21.71 0.80 17.12
C ALA A 275 23.16 0.48 16.70
N ASP A 276 23.47 -0.78 16.41
CA ASP A 276 24.85 -1.20 16.20
C ASP A 276 25.37 -0.82 14.81
N ASN A 277 24.58 -1.08 13.74
CA ASN A 277 25.03 -0.84 12.37
C ASN A 277 24.84 0.60 11.88
N MET A 278 23.69 1.25 12.26
CA MET A 278 23.39 2.61 11.81
C MET A 278 23.77 3.68 12.84
N GLY A 279 24.07 3.32 14.09
CA GLY A 279 24.38 4.27 15.17
C GLY A 279 23.19 5.11 15.65
N ILE A 280 21.97 4.66 15.38
CA ILE A 280 20.75 5.34 15.82
C ILE A 280 20.51 5.06 17.30
N ARG A 281 20.20 6.08 18.09
CA ARG A 281 19.81 5.89 19.49
C ARG A 281 18.48 5.16 19.57
N VAL A 282 18.50 3.89 19.97
CA VAL A 282 17.30 3.06 20.17
C VAL A 282 17.18 2.65 21.64
N ILE A 283 16.04 2.93 22.23
CA ILE A 283 15.64 2.46 23.57
C ILE A 283 14.75 1.23 23.36
N ARG A 284 15.20 0.06 23.83
CA ARG A 284 14.36 -1.15 23.87
C ARG A 284 13.63 -1.19 25.20
N ALA A 285 12.31 -1.15 25.14
CA ALA A 285 11.42 -1.33 26.29
C ALA A 285 10.97 -2.79 26.34
N ASP A 286 11.56 -3.58 27.23
CA ASP A 286 11.20 -4.98 27.45
C ASP A 286 9.89 -5.05 28.26
N ALA A 287 8.78 -5.37 27.61
CA ALA A 287 7.44 -5.33 28.18
C ALA A 287 6.68 -6.66 28.07
N GLU A 288 7.36 -7.79 27.74
CA GLU A 288 6.73 -9.11 27.56
C GLU A 288 5.77 -9.47 28.69
N GLU A 289 6.23 -9.39 29.95
CA GLU A 289 5.43 -9.78 31.11
C GLU A 289 4.16 -8.94 31.27
N ARG A 290 4.26 -7.64 30.99
CA ARG A 290 3.15 -6.68 31.03
C ARG A 290 2.07 -7.02 30.01
N PHE A 291 2.46 -7.25 28.76
CA PHE A 291 1.51 -7.61 27.69
C PHE A 291 0.85 -8.95 27.93
N LEU A 292 1.62 -9.97 28.33
CA LEU A 292 1.07 -11.31 28.64
C LEU A 292 0.13 -11.27 29.82
N THR A 293 0.43 -10.48 30.85
CA THR A 293 -0.46 -10.30 32.02
C THR A 293 -1.77 -9.63 31.60
N ALA A 294 -1.71 -8.56 30.79
CA ALA A 294 -2.90 -7.85 30.32
C ALA A 294 -3.80 -8.72 29.42
N LEU A 295 -3.22 -9.70 28.72
CA LEU A 295 -3.94 -10.62 27.82
C LEU A 295 -4.48 -11.88 28.54
N THR A 296 -4.20 -12.06 29.81
CA THR A 296 -4.62 -13.25 30.55
C THR A 296 -6.13 -13.43 30.50
N GLY A 297 -6.60 -14.60 30.05
CA GLY A 297 -8.01 -14.97 29.96
C GLY A 297 -8.77 -14.34 28.77
N GLU A 298 -8.14 -13.46 27.98
CA GLU A 298 -8.81 -12.86 26.83
C GLU A 298 -8.69 -13.78 25.59
N VAL A 299 -9.85 -14.06 24.98
CA VAL A 299 -9.97 -14.95 23.81
C VAL A 299 -10.57 -14.26 22.58
N ASP A 300 -11.20 -13.10 22.77
CA ASP A 300 -11.81 -12.35 21.69
C ASP A 300 -10.73 -11.59 20.90
N PRO A 301 -10.62 -11.81 19.57
CA PRO A 301 -9.56 -11.21 18.76
C PRO A 301 -9.55 -9.68 18.78
N GLU A 302 -10.73 -9.05 18.77
CA GLU A 302 -10.82 -7.60 18.76
C GLU A 302 -10.43 -6.98 20.10
N LYS A 303 -10.76 -7.65 21.19
CA LYS A 303 -10.30 -7.24 22.52
C LYS A 303 -8.80 -7.43 22.69
N LYS A 304 -8.22 -8.54 22.20
CA LYS A 304 -6.76 -8.72 22.17
C LYS A 304 -6.07 -7.55 21.44
N ARG A 305 -6.56 -7.17 20.27
CA ARG A 305 -6.04 -6.02 19.50
C ARG A 305 -6.08 -4.72 20.30
N LYS A 306 -7.20 -4.45 20.97
CA LYS A 306 -7.38 -3.26 21.81
C LYS A 306 -6.46 -3.25 23.03
N ILE A 307 -6.32 -4.39 23.71
CA ILE A 307 -5.41 -4.52 24.86
C ILE A 307 -3.97 -4.27 24.40
N ILE A 308 -3.51 -4.96 23.37
CA ILE A 308 -2.15 -4.81 22.84
C ILE A 308 -1.89 -3.37 22.42
N GLY A 309 -2.83 -2.74 21.70
CA GLY A 309 -2.71 -1.35 21.29
C GLY A 309 -2.62 -0.38 22.46
N ARG A 310 -3.45 -0.55 23.51
CA ARG A 310 -3.41 0.27 24.71
C ARG A 310 -2.07 0.12 25.46
N GLU A 311 -1.66 -1.11 25.75
CA GLU A 311 -0.41 -1.38 26.46
C GLU A 311 0.80 -0.82 25.69
N PHE A 312 0.78 -0.92 24.35
CA PHE A 312 1.83 -0.34 23.52
C PHE A 312 1.94 1.19 23.71
N ILE A 313 0.80 1.88 23.68
CA ILE A 313 0.75 3.34 23.88
C ILE A 313 1.25 3.72 25.27
N GLU A 314 0.83 2.97 26.31
CA GLU A 314 1.24 3.25 27.69
C GLU A 314 2.74 3.03 27.90
N VAL A 315 3.31 1.93 27.42
CA VAL A 315 4.75 1.66 27.49
C VAL A 315 5.55 2.72 26.73
N PHE A 316 5.09 3.06 25.51
CA PHE A 316 5.72 4.11 24.71
C PHE A 316 5.69 5.46 25.43
N ALA A 317 4.54 5.84 26.02
CA ALA A 317 4.40 7.08 26.76
C ALA A 317 5.30 7.14 28.01
N GLU A 318 5.45 6.01 28.72
CA GLU A 318 6.37 5.91 29.86
C GLU A 318 7.82 6.15 29.44
N GLU A 319 8.26 5.58 28.32
CA GLU A 319 9.61 5.83 27.79
C GLU A 319 9.78 7.28 27.29
N ALA A 320 8.75 7.82 26.62
CA ALA A 320 8.74 9.19 26.15
C ALA A 320 8.91 10.21 27.29
N ARG A 321 8.26 9.99 28.44
CA ARG A 321 8.38 10.86 29.64
C ARG A 321 9.77 10.89 30.27
N LYS A 322 10.60 9.86 30.02
CA LYS A 322 11.98 9.82 30.50
C LYS A 322 12.94 10.68 29.66
N LEU A 323 12.46 11.20 28.53
CA LEU A 323 13.24 11.95 27.55
C LEU A 323 12.98 13.46 27.70
N ASP A 324 14.01 14.21 28.03
CA ASP A 324 13.91 15.67 28.14
C ASP A 324 14.01 16.36 26.77
N GLY A 325 13.15 17.37 26.56
CA GLY A 325 13.24 18.30 25.44
C GLY A 325 12.85 17.69 24.08
N VAL A 326 12.05 16.63 24.07
CA VAL A 326 11.46 16.09 22.83
C VAL A 326 10.29 16.98 22.45
N LYS A 327 10.29 17.49 21.22
CA LYS A 327 9.23 18.32 20.66
C LYS A 327 8.40 17.62 19.61
N PHE A 328 9.02 16.77 18.81
CA PHE A 328 8.37 16.11 17.68
C PHE A 328 8.20 14.61 17.89
N LEU A 329 7.03 14.10 17.44
CA LEU A 329 6.79 12.68 17.27
C LEU A 329 6.74 12.33 15.77
N ALA A 330 7.62 11.43 15.36
CA ALA A 330 7.62 10.94 13.99
C ALA A 330 6.72 9.72 13.80
N GLN A 331 6.04 9.66 12.66
CA GLN A 331 5.15 8.56 12.28
C GLN A 331 5.41 8.08 10.86
N GLY A 332 5.18 6.79 10.65
CA GLY A 332 5.28 6.14 9.35
C GLY A 332 3.97 6.13 8.56
N THR A 333 3.16 7.17 8.67
CA THR A 333 1.95 7.35 7.86
C THR A 333 2.33 7.39 6.38
N ILE A 334 1.60 6.66 5.54
CA ILE A 334 1.80 6.62 4.08
C ILE A 334 0.53 7.11 3.36
N TYR A 335 0.64 7.38 2.05
CA TYR A 335 -0.43 8.00 1.27
C TYR A 335 -1.76 7.22 1.30
N PRO A 336 -1.80 5.88 1.20
CA PRO A 336 -3.03 5.10 1.36
C PRO A 336 -3.74 5.34 2.71
N ASP A 337 -3.00 5.51 3.81
CA ASP A 337 -3.58 5.78 5.13
C ASP A 337 -4.28 7.15 5.16
N VAL A 338 -3.72 8.13 4.46
CA VAL A 338 -4.31 9.49 4.33
C VAL A 338 -5.62 9.44 3.57
N ILE A 339 -5.65 8.73 2.44
CA ILE A 339 -6.86 8.60 1.60
C ILE A 339 -7.97 7.86 2.36
N GLU A 340 -7.66 6.74 3.02
CA GLU A 340 -8.62 5.99 3.84
C GLU A 340 -9.21 6.85 4.97
N SER A 341 -8.37 7.68 5.60
CA SER A 341 -8.80 8.60 6.68
C SER A 341 -9.70 9.74 6.17
N ALA A 342 -9.47 10.23 4.96
CA ALA A 342 -10.31 11.26 4.33
C ALA A 342 -11.69 10.71 3.95
N ALA A 343 -11.75 9.50 3.39
CA ALA A 343 -13.00 8.82 3.04
C ALA A 343 -13.89 8.54 4.27
N SER A 344 -13.29 8.23 5.42
CA SER A 344 -14.02 7.97 6.67
C SER A 344 -14.71 9.21 7.24
N LYS A 345 -14.17 10.42 7.01
CA LYS A 345 -14.76 11.69 7.45
C LYS A 345 -16.02 12.08 6.66
N GLN A 346 -16.18 11.54 5.44
CA GLN A 346 -17.37 11.77 4.60
C GLN A 346 -18.54 10.80 4.85
N GLY A 347 -18.46 9.94 5.85
CA GLY A 347 -19.64 9.32 6.49
C GLY A 347 -20.21 8.07 5.84
N LYS A 348 -19.46 7.26 5.08
CA LYS A 348 -19.99 5.99 4.50
C LYS A 348 -19.10 4.75 4.65
N ALA A 349 -17.96 4.81 5.33
CA ALA A 349 -17.14 3.62 5.60
C ALA A 349 -17.00 3.38 7.10
N HIS A 350 -17.30 2.16 7.56
CA HIS A 350 -16.91 1.72 8.89
C HIS A 350 -15.39 1.77 8.99
N VAL A 351 -14.87 2.49 10.00
CA VAL A 351 -13.45 2.60 10.31
C VAL A 351 -12.89 1.20 10.59
N ILE A 352 -12.15 0.64 9.63
CA ILE A 352 -11.54 -0.70 9.76
C ILE A 352 -10.11 -0.63 10.33
N LYS A 353 -9.48 0.54 10.41
CA LYS A 353 -8.10 0.67 10.90
C LYS A 353 -7.95 1.69 12.02
N SER A 354 -7.84 1.18 13.25
CA SER A 354 -7.44 1.92 14.44
C SER A 354 -5.93 1.87 14.72
N HIS A 355 -5.10 1.58 13.71
CA HIS A 355 -3.70 1.17 13.93
C HIS A 355 -2.66 2.29 13.79
N HIS A 356 -3.04 3.49 13.32
CA HIS A 356 -2.17 4.66 13.28
C HIS A 356 -2.61 5.66 14.34
N ASN A 357 -2.39 5.31 15.61
CA ASN A 357 -2.94 6.02 16.76
C ASN A 357 -1.98 7.08 17.30
N VAL A 358 -2.02 8.30 16.75
CA VAL A 358 -1.58 9.48 17.50
C VAL A 358 -2.67 9.94 18.46
N GLY A 359 -3.93 9.64 18.17
CA GLY A 359 -5.08 10.00 19.01
C GLY A 359 -5.19 9.23 20.34
N GLY A 360 -4.22 8.36 20.66
CA GLY A 360 -4.20 7.58 21.89
C GLY A 360 -3.12 7.99 22.90
N LEU A 361 -2.21 8.89 22.53
CA LEU A 361 -1.22 9.37 23.51
C LEU A 361 -1.89 10.26 24.57
N PRO A 362 -1.45 10.19 25.84
CA PRO A 362 -1.92 11.06 26.90
C PRO A 362 -1.73 12.54 26.56
N GLU A 363 -2.69 13.38 26.97
CA GLU A 363 -2.70 14.84 26.68
C GLU A 363 -1.48 15.58 27.24
N ASP A 364 -0.81 15.02 28.26
CA ASP A 364 0.43 15.55 28.82
C ASP A 364 1.64 15.41 27.89
N LEU A 365 1.55 14.58 26.85
CA LEU A 365 2.56 14.40 25.81
C LEU A 365 2.16 15.15 24.53
N ALA A 366 2.24 16.47 24.58
CA ALA A 366 1.94 17.34 23.43
C ALA A 366 3.17 17.39 22.49
N PHE A 367 3.19 16.52 21.48
CA PHE A 367 4.19 16.53 20.42
C PHE A 367 3.63 17.14 19.13
N ASP A 368 4.46 17.87 18.41
CA ASP A 368 4.22 18.21 17.02
C ASP A 368 4.51 16.97 16.13
N LEU A 369 3.69 16.76 15.10
CA LEU A 369 3.84 15.60 14.22
C LEU A 369 4.84 15.83 13.09
N VAL A 370 5.63 14.78 12.81
CA VAL A 370 6.47 14.67 11.63
C VAL A 370 6.13 13.38 10.88
N GLU A 371 5.63 13.50 9.66
CA GLU A 371 5.18 12.38 8.83
C GLU A 371 5.93 12.34 7.50
N PRO A 372 7.17 11.84 7.46
CA PRO A 372 8.05 11.96 6.30
C PRO A 372 7.57 11.22 5.05
N LEU A 373 6.68 10.23 5.21
CA LEU A 373 6.23 9.33 4.15
C LEU A 373 4.77 9.56 3.75
N ARG A 374 4.11 10.62 4.28
CA ARG A 374 2.67 10.84 4.22
C ARG A 374 2.07 10.85 2.81
N ASP A 375 2.84 11.26 1.82
CA ASP A 375 2.44 11.35 0.41
C ASP A 375 3.03 10.25 -0.47
N LEU A 376 3.67 9.23 0.12
CA LEU A 376 4.31 8.13 -0.61
C LEU A 376 3.48 6.86 -0.58
N PHE A 377 3.47 6.13 -1.70
CA PHE A 377 2.94 4.79 -1.78
C PHE A 377 3.90 3.76 -1.16
N LYS A 378 3.40 2.61 -0.78
CA LYS A 378 4.17 1.55 -0.12
C LYS A 378 5.37 1.06 -0.95
N ASP A 379 5.23 0.98 -2.26
CA ASP A 379 6.31 0.59 -3.16
C ASP A 379 7.40 1.68 -3.28
N GLU A 380 7.02 2.97 -3.23
CA GLU A 380 7.96 4.08 -3.15
C GLU A 380 8.75 4.02 -1.84
N VAL A 381 8.07 3.80 -0.71
CA VAL A 381 8.72 3.64 0.60
C VAL A 381 9.74 2.50 0.57
N ARG A 382 9.42 1.37 -0.06
CA ARG A 382 10.38 0.26 -0.22
C ARG A 382 11.59 0.65 -1.07
N LYS A 383 11.38 1.37 -2.17
CA LYS A 383 12.48 1.88 -3.01
C LYS A 383 13.37 2.85 -2.23
N LEU A 384 12.77 3.78 -1.45
CA LEU A 384 13.51 4.67 -0.57
C LEU A 384 14.34 3.89 0.45
N GLY A 385 13.74 2.89 1.10
CA GLY A 385 14.45 2.04 2.06
C GLY A 385 15.67 1.35 1.45
N THR A 386 15.53 0.83 0.24
CA THR A 386 16.65 0.23 -0.50
C THR A 386 17.75 1.25 -0.80
N THR A 387 17.38 2.45 -1.27
CA THR A 387 18.34 3.53 -1.55
C THR A 387 19.00 4.08 -0.28
N LEU A 388 18.31 4.05 0.86
CA LEU A 388 18.88 4.38 2.18
C LEU A 388 19.78 3.29 2.76
N GLY A 389 19.94 2.15 2.08
CA GLY A 389 20.84 1.07 2.49
C GLY A 389 20.24 0.07 3.47
N LEU A 390 18.92 0.07 3.67
CA LEU A 390 18.26 -0.95 4.49
C LEU A 390 18.29 -2.31 3.79
N PRO A 391 18.50 -3.42 4.54
CA PRO A 391 18.60 -4.77 3.96
C PRO A 391 17.30 -5.18 3.24
N HIS A 392 17.44 -5.90 2.12
CA HIS A 392 16.31 -6.46 1.38
C HIS A 392 15.35 -7.27 2.27
N SER A 393 15.89 -8.08 3.17
CA SER A 393 15.09 -8.88 4.12
C SER A 393 14.21 -8.06 5.05
N MET A 394 14.55 -6.81 5.30
CA MET A 394 13.74 -5.87 6.10
C MET A 394 12.70 -5.17 5.24
N ILE A 395 13.08 -4.72 4.05
CA ILE A 395 12.23 -3.95 3.14
C ILE A 395 11.15 -4.81 2.48
N TYR A 396 11.48 -6.05 2.10
CA TYR A 396 10.58 -6.98 1.41
C TYR A 396 10.07 -8.09 2.34
N ARG A 397 10.06 -7.81 3.67
CA ARG A 397 9.47 -8.73 4.64
C ARG A 397 7.96 -8.88 4.41
N HIS A 398 7.45 -10.09 4.64
CA HIS A 398 6.01 -10.33 4.66
C HIS A 398 5.32 -9.46 5.71
N PRO A 399 4.08 -9.01 5.46
CA PRO A 399 3.29 -8.29 6.46
C PRO A 399 3.26 -9.02 7.80
N PHE A 400 3.45 -8.26 8.88
CA PHE A 400 3.32 -8.73 10.23
C PHE A 400 2.39 -7.76 10.96
N PRO A 401 1.27 -8.22 11.52
CA PRO A 401 0.28 -7.32 12.08
C PRO A 401 0.79 -6.65 13.36
N GLY A 402 0.27 -5.45 13.66
CA GLY A 402 0.66 -4.72 14.88
C GLY A 402 0.53 -5.52 16.18
N PRO A 403 -0.53 -6.33 16.38
CA PRO A 403 -0.65 -7.23 17.54
C PRO A 403 0.35 -8.40 17.55
N GLY A 404 1.16 -8.56 16.51
CA GLY A 404 2.16 -9.63 16.43
C GLY A 404 1.55 -11.03 16.46
N LEU A 405 2.22 -11.91 17.18
CA LEU A 405 1.75 -13.29 17.36
C LEU A 405 0.44 -13.40 18.15
N GLY A 406 0.01 -12.33 18.84
CA GLY A 406 -1.23 -12.32 19.62
C GLY A 406 -2.49 -12.66 18.83
N VAL A 407 -2.52 -12.34 17.51
CA VAL A 407 -3.61 -12.68 16.58
C VAL A 407 -3.30 -13.90 15.71
N ARG A 408 -2.22 -14.61 16.01
CA ARG A 408 -1.85 -15.91 15.42
C ARG A 408 -1.83 -17.04 16.43
N ILE A 409 -2.26 -16.74 17.66
CA ILE A 409 -2.55 -17.71 18.72
C ILE A 409 -4.06 -17.67 18.93
N LEU A 410 -4.77 -18.72 18.49
CA LEU A 410 -6.21 -18.79 18.65
C LEU A 410 -6.59 -18.91 20.13
N GLY A 411 -7.59 -18.12 20.55
CA GLY A 411 -8.01 -18.09 21.94
C GLY A 411 -7.02 -17.37 22.87
N GLU A 412 -6.81 -17.84 24.08
CA GLU A 412 -5.96 -17.19 25.08
C GLU A 412 -4.48 -17.19 24.70
N VAL A 413 -3.85 -16.02 24.83
CA VAL A 413 -2.41 -15.86 24.57
C VAL A 413 -1.60 -16.26 25.82
N LYS A 414 -0.67 -17.21 25.64
CA LYS A 414 0.24 -17.65 26.68
C LYS A 414 1.68 -17.63 26.18
N LYS A 415 2.63 -17.38 27.07
CA LYS A 415 4.05 -17.39 26.75
C LYS A 415 4.48 -18.69 26.05
N GLU A 416 4.09 -19.85 26.62
CA GLU A 416 4.43 -21.15 26.04
C GLU A 416 3.92 -21.34 24.61
N TYR A 417 2.74 -20.78 24.28
CA TYR A 417 2.15 -20.83 22.94
C TYR A 417 2.91 -19.91 21.97
N ALA A 418 3.28 -18.73 22.45
CA ALA A 418 4.08 -17.79 21.67
C ALA A 418 5.48 -18.36 21.37
N ASP A 419 6.12 -19.01 22.33
CA ASP A 419 7.44 -19.62 22.15
C ASP A 419 7.41 -20.76 21.12
N ILE A 420 6.40 -21.63 21.19
CA ILE A 420 6.18 -22.70 20.20
C ILE A 420 5.93 -22.10 18.81
N LEU A 421 5.07 -21.09 18.73
CA LEU A 421 4.70 -20.46 17.47
C LEU A 421 5.87 -19.74 16.80
N ARG A 422 6.73 -19.05 17.58
CA ARG A 422 7.95 -18.42 17.08
C ARG A 422 8.87 -19.42 16.38
N LEU A 423 9.09 -20.58 17.00
CA LEU A 423 9.93 -21.62 16.41
C LEU A 423 9.31 -22.20 15.14
N ALA A 424 8.00 -22.43 15.14
CA ALA A 424 7.30 -22.97 13.97
C ALA A 424 7.29 -21.96 12.81
N ASP A 425 7.04 -20.68 13.09
CA ASP A 425 7.07 -19.59 12.09
C ASP A 425 8.48 -19.42 11.51
N ASP A 426 9.51 -19.50 12.35
CA ASP A 426 10.91 -19.36 11.91
C ASP A 426 11.32 -20.52 10.97
N ILE A 427 11.00 -21.76 11.32
CA ILE A 427 11.25 -22.93 10.47
C ILE A 427 10.54 -22.76 9.12
N PHE A 428 9.27 -22.31 9.14
CA PHE A 428 8.50 -22.07 7.93
C PHE A 428 9.16 -21.00 7.05
N MET A 429 9.56 -19.87 7.64
CA MET A 429 10.24 -18.79 6.92
C MET A 429 11.60 -19.22 6.36
N GLN A 430 12.37 -20.01 7.09
CA GLN A 430 13.66 -20.56 6.62
C GLN A 430 13.46 -21.40 5.36
N GLU A 431 12.51 -22.32 5.37
CA GLU A 431 12.28 -23.22 4.22
C GLU A 431 11.69 -22.49 3.02
N LEU A 432 10.82 -21.50 3.22
CA LEU A 432 10.32 -20.66 2.13
C LEU A 432 11.45 -19.88 1.46
N ARG A 433 12.38 -19.31 2.25
CA ARG A 433 13.55 -18.59 1.70
C ARG A 433 14.49 -19.54 0.96
N ALA A 434 14.82 -20.67 1.57
CA ALA A 434 15.73 -21.66 0.97
C ALA A 434 15.22 -22.23 -0.35
N SER A 435 13.90 -22.33 -0.50
CA SER A 435 13.24 -22.86 -1.71
C SER A 435 12.87 -21.78 -2.74
N GLY A 436 13.09 -20.49 -2.44
CA GLY A 436 12.69 -19.37 -3.30
C GLY A 436 11.17 -19.14 -3.36
N TRP A 437 10.41 -19.69 -2.43
CA TRP A 437 8.97 -19.45 -2.33
C TRP A 437 8.61 -18.23 -1.49
N TYR A 438 9.55 -17.69 -0.71
CA TYR A 438 9.31 -16.49 0.09
C TYR A 438 8.84 -15.31 -0.76
N ASP A 439 9.55 -15.02 -1.84
CA ASP A 439 9.24 -13.88 -2.73
C ASP A 439 8.06 -14.16 -3.69
N LYS A 440 7.64 -15.42 -3.82
CA LYS A 440 6.47 -15.81 -4.62
C LYS A 440 5.16 -15.73 -3.83
N THR A 441 5.25 -15.70 -2.50
CA THR A 441 4.10 -15.56 -1.61
C THR A 441 4.00 -14.12 -1.11
N ALA A 442 2.80 -13.56 -1.11
CA ALA A 442 2.57 -12.20 -0.61
C ALA A 442 2.62 -12.14 0.93
N GLN A 443 2.14 -13.20 1.59
CA GLN A 443 2.20 -13.35 3.04
C GLN A 443 2.21 -14.83 3.41
N ALA A 444 3.07 -15.20 4.35
CA ALA A 444 3.13 -16.54 4.94
C ALA A 444 3.41 -16.46 6.44
N PHE A 445 2.81 -17.35 7.22
CA PHE A 445 2.97 -17.42 8.66
C PHE A 445 2.45 -18.74 9.23
N ALA A 446 2.86 -19.04 10.45
CA ALA A 446 2.30 -20.12 11.25
C ALA A 446 1.21 -19.60 12.21
N VAL A 447 0.27 -20.46 12.57
CA VAL A 447 -0.83 -20.20 13.52
C VAL A 447 -0.84 -21.29 14.57
N PHE A 448 -0.85 -20.89 15.84
CA PHE A 448 -0.96 -21.83 16.96
C PHE A 448 -2.43 -22.15 17.22
N GLN A 449 -2.74 -23.45 17.24
CA GLN A 449 -4.07 -23.94 17.59
C GLN A 449 -4.03 -24.59 19.00
N PRO A 450 -4.81 -24.10 19.97
CA PRO A 450 -4.84 -24.62 21.33
C PRO A 450 -5.60 -25.95 21.41
N VAL A 451 -5.32 -26.85 20.49
CA VAL A 451 -5.90 -28.19 20.36
C VAL A 451 -4.77 -29.21 20.37
N LYS A 452 -4.90 -30.24 21.20
CA LYS A 452 -3.95 -31.36 21.25
C LYS A 452 -4.38 -32.47 20.32
N SER A 453 -3.43 -32.96 19.55
CA SER A 453 -3.59 -34.15 18.71
C SER A 453 -2.70 -35.28 19.19
N VAL A 454 -3.16 -36.51 18.95
CA VAL A 454 -2.37 -37.68 19.25
C VAL A 454 -1.22 -37.81 18.24
N GLY A 455 -0.01 -38.03 18.75
CA GLY A 455 1.17 -38.43 18.01
C GLY A 455 1.75 -39.72 18.56
N VAL A 456 2.65 -40.33 17.85
CA VAL A 456 3.40 -41.52 18.29
C VAL A 456 4.89 -41.17 18.30
N VAL A 457 5.55 -41.41 19.43
CA VAL A 457 6.99 -41.21 19.59
C VAL A 457 7.56 -42.49 20.19
N GLY A 458 8.35 -43.19 19.40
CA GLY A 458 8.73 -44.57 19.76
C GLY A 458 7.49 -45.47 19.89
N ASP A 459 7.38 -46.22 20.96
CA ASP A 459 6.23 -47.09 21.23
C ASP A 459 5.12 -46.41 22.05
N GLY A 460 5.24 -45.08 22.34
CA GLY A 460 4.35 -44.34 23.21
C GLY A 460 3.43 -43.37 22.46
N ARG A 461 2.20 -43.18 23.00
CA ARG A 461 1.31 -42.10 22.56
C ARG A 461 1.71 -40.80 23.24
N ARG A 462 1.78 -39.70 22.44
CA ARG A 462 1.99 -38.35 22.94
C ARG A 462 0.84 -37.45 22.47
N TYR A 463 0.35 -36.61 23.36
CA TYR A 463 -0.63 -35.56 23.03
C TYR A 463 0.09 -34.23 23.06
N ALA A 464 0.21 -33.62 21.90
CA ALA A 464 0.89 -32.34 21.72
C ALA A 464 0.08 -31.42 20.80
N TRP A 465 0.51 -30.17 20.67
CA TRP A 465 -0.21 -29.10 19.99
C TRP A 465 -0.25 -29.26 18.46
N VAL A 466 -1.20 -28.55 17.87
CA VAL A 466 -1.37 -28.45 16.43
C VAL A 466 -0.92 -27.05 15.97
N VAL A 467 -0.18 -26.99 14.86
CA VAL A 467 0.20 -25.75 14.19
C VAL A 467 -0.37 -25.77 12.78
N ALA A 468 -1.00 -24.65 12.37
CA ALA A 468 -1.41 -24.45 10.99
C ALA A 468 -0.40 -23.56 10.26
N LEU A 469 -0.15 -23.87 9.00
CA LEU A 469 0.64 -23.05 8.09
C LEU A 469 -0.31 -22.33 7.13
N ARG A 470 -0.10 -21.05 6.94
CA ARG A 470 -0.83 -20.21 6.02
C ARG A 470 0.16 -19.54 5.06
N ALA A 471 -0.03 -19.71 3.74
CA ALA A 471 0.67 -18.94 2.74
C ALA A 471 -0.31 -18.54 1.64
N VAL A 472 -0.25 -17.29 1.21
CA VAL A 472 -1.17 -16.73 0.22
C VAL A 472 -0.46 -16.00 -0.89
N GLU A 473 -1.07 -16.04 -2.06
CA GLU A 473 -0.73 -15.24 -3.23
C GLU A 473 -1.83 -14.19 -3.42
N THR A 474 -1.43 -12.93 -3.55
CA THR A 474 -2.34 -11.81 -3.78
C THR A 474 -1.58 -10.65 -4.41
N VAL A 475 -2.30 -9.77 -5.09
CA VAL A 475 -1.76 -8.52 -5.66
C VAL A 475 -2.20 -7.31 -4.82
N ASP A 476 -3.43 -7.33 -4.31
CA ASP A 476 -4.12 -6.19 -3.70
C ASP A 476 -4.51 -6.39 -2.23
N PHE A 477 -4.32 -7.58 -1.67
CA PHE A 477 -4.78 -8.01 -0.35
C PHE A 477 -6.30 -7.95 -0.13
N MET A 478 -7.07 -7.54 -1.13
CA MET A 478 -8.54 -7.59 -1.10
C MET A 478 -9.04 -9.00 -1.43
N THR A 479 -8.42 -9.61 -2.43
CA THR A 479 -8.61 -11.01 -2.79
C THR A 479 -7.31 -11.78 -2.63
N ALA A 480 -7.37 -13.02 -2.20
CA ALA A 480 -6.20 -13.88 -2.05
C ALA A 480 -6.55 -15.34 -2.28
N ARG A 481 -5.65 -16.08 -2.88
CA ARG A 481 -5.71 -17.53 -2.93
C ARG A 481 -4.59 -18.14 -2.06
N PHE A 482 -4.79 -19.34 -1.57
CA PHE A 482 -3.70 -20.04 -0.90
C PHE A 482 -2.57 -20.33 -1.91
N ALA A 483 -1.33 -20.25 -1.46
CA ALA A 483 -0.18 -20.55 -2.30
C ALA A 483 -0.07 -22.06 -2.54
N HIS A 484 0.09 -22.46 -3.80
CA HIS A 484 0.27 -23.85 -4.17
C HIS A 484 1.73 -24.29 -3.94
N LEU A 485 2.14 -24.33 -2.67
CA LEU A 485 3.48 -24.81 -2.31
C LEU A 485 3.65 -26.26 -2.76
N PRO A 486 4.84 -26.66 -3.28
CA PRO A 486 5.14 -28.05 -3.59
C PRO A 486 4.91 -28.96 -2.36
N TYR A 487 4.31 -30.13 -2.58
CA TYR A 487 4.04 -31.06 -1.47
C TYR A 487 5.33 -31.48 -0.74
N GLU A 488 6.43 -31.64 -1.45
CA GLU A 488 7.74 -31.96 -0.88
C GLU A 488 8.25 -30.87 0.06
N LEU A 489 7.94 -29.60 -0.26
CA LEU A 489 8.28 -28.46 0.61
C LEU A 489 7.40 -28.47 1.87
N VAL A 490 6.09 -28.68 1.72
CA VAL A 490 5.15 -28.75 2.84
C VAL A 490 5.51 -29.92 3.77
N ASP A 491 5.85 -31.09 3.19
CA ASP A 491 6.29 -32.26 3.95
C ASP A 491 7.58 -31.98 4.72
N LYS A 492 8.58 -31.36 4.07
CA LYS A 492 9.83 -30.96 4.71
C LYS A 492 9.60 -30.01 5.89
N ILE A 493 8.78 -28.97 5.71
CA ILE A 493 8.45 -28.01 6.76
C ILE A 493 7.75 -28.72 7.93
N SER A 494 6.74 -29.52 7.63
CA SER A 494 5.98 -30.29 8.62
C SER A 494 6.89 -31.22 9.42
N THR A 495 7.77 -31.96 8.74
CA THR A 495 8.72 -32.87 9.37
C THR A 495 9.70 -32.13 10.26
N ARG A 496 10.25 -30.99 9.84
CA ARG A 496 11.14 -30.15 10.66
C ARG A 496 10.42 -29.65 11.91
N ILE A 497 9.22 -29.08 11.76
CA ILE A 497 8.44 -28.54 12.89
C ILE A 497 8.18 -29.64 13.94
N MET A 498 7.73 -30.83 13.53
CA MET A 498 7.42 -31.90 14.45
C MET A 498 8.66 -32.55 15.13
N ASN A 499 9.82 -32.51 14.46
CA ASN A 499 11.07 -33.06 14.96
C ASN A 499 11.84 -32.07 15.86
N GLU A 500 11.84 -30.78 15.47
CA GLU A 500 12.60 -29.75 16.18
C GLU A 500 11.80 -29.16 17.36
N ILE A 501 10.44 -29.18 17.31
CA ILE A 501 9.56 -28.66 18.37
C ILE A 501 8.84 -29.81 19.04
N LYS A 502 9.33 -30.21 20.22
CA LYS A 502 8.81 -31.37 20.96
C LYS A 502 7.31 -31.26 21.32
N ASP A 503 6.80 -30.04 21.46
CA ASP A 503 5.42 -29.79 21.88
C ASP A 503 4.41 -29.74 20.74
N VAL A 504 4.84 -30.02 19.50
CA VAL A 504 3.99 -30.11 18.31
C VAL A 504 3.91 -31.56 17.82
N SER A 505 2.69 -32.05 17.59
CA SER A 505 2.43 -33.41 17.07
C SER A 505 1.74 -33.42 15.71
N ARG A 506 1.30 -32.27 15.23
CA ARG A 506 0.58 -32.17 13.95
C ARG A 506 0.77 -30.79 13.31
N VAL A 507 0.99 -30.81 12.01
CA VAL A 507 0.99 -29.61 11.15
C VAL A 507 -0.12 -29.75 10.13
N VAL A 508 -0.88 -28.67 9.88
CA VAL A 508 -1.92 -28.57 8.84
C VAL A 508 -1.61 -27.41 7.93
N TYR A 509 -2.08 -27.46 6.69
CA TYR A 509 -1.94 -26.37 5.73
C TYR A 509 -3.31 -25.79 5.39
N ASP A 510 -3.49 -24.47 5.53
CA ASP A 510 -4.74 -23.77 5.26
C ASP A 510 -4.87 -23.49 3.77
N VAL A 511 -5.87 -24.09 3.14
CA VAL A 511 -6.19 -24.01 1.71
C VAL A 511 -7.37 -23.07 1.41
N SER A 512 -7.73 -22.19 2.35
CA SER A 512 -8.85 -21.28 2.22
C SER A 512 -8.47 -20.05 1.36
N SER A 513 -9.40 -19.60 0.51
CA SER A 513 -9.24 -18.37 -0.27
C SER A 513 -9.98 -17.20 0.37
N LYS A 514 -9.54 -15.99 0.10
CA LYS A 514 -10.21 -14.74 0.48
C LYS A 514 -10.89 -14.12 -0.75
N PRO A 515 -12.21 -13.89 -0.75
CA PRO A 515 -13.19 -14.38 0.21
C PRO A 515 -13.44 -15.89 0.08
N PRO A 516 -14.20 -16.56 1.01
CA PRO A 516 -14.86 -15.99 2.19
C PRO A 516 -13.96 -15.88 3.42
N ALA A 517 -12.84 -16.60 3.48
CA ALA A 517 -11.89 -16.48 4.58
C ALA A 517 -11.12 -15.14 4.54
N THR A 518 -10.47 -14.79 5.65
CA THR A 518 -9.48 -13.71 5.70
C THR A 518 -8.07 -14.24 5.49
N ILE A 519 -7.06 -13.38 5.34
CA ILE A 519 -5.66 -13.81 5.28
C ILE A 519 -5.20 -14.21 6.68
N GLU A 520 -5.27 -13.28 7.65
CA GLU A 520 -5.04 -13.60 9.07
C GLU A 520 -6.23 -14.41 9.62
N TRP A 521 -6.00 -15.20 10.65
CA TRP A 521 -7.02 -16.06 11.26
C TRP A 521 -7.84 -15.34 12.34
N GLU A 522 -7.26 -14.36 13.04
CA GLU A 522 -7.92 -13.50 14.04
C GLU A 522 -7.76 -12.00 13.74
#